data_3e15c2e68f1b1d66fbd855fa9e71a70b
#
_entry.id   3e15c2e68f1b1d66fbd855fa9e71a70b
#
_cell.length_a   1.000
_cell.length_b   1.000
_cell.length_c   1.000
_cell.angle_alpha   90.00
_cell.angle_beta   90.00
_cell.angle_gamma   90.00
#
_symmetry.space_group_name_H-M   'P 1'
#
loop_
_entity.id
_entity.type
_entity.pdbx_description
1 polymer ?
#
loop_
_entity_poly.entity_id
_entity_poly.type
_entity_poly.pdbx_seq_one_letter_code
_entity_poly.pdbx_strand_id
1 'polypeptide(L)'
;MFGISMVMMPVTTSGMNALPMNLLSHGTAVNNTFRQVASSIGTAVLISVLTNVTKDGLPASDLLKTAPLTYRDQATNATLNGYHAAFFVATIFGVLGLAITFFLNKKEAMPVKEVGAMK
;
A
#
# COMPACT_ATOMS: atom_id res chain seq x y z
N MET A 1 -0.83 3.18 -14.09
CA MET A 1 -0.65 1.76 -14.45
C MET A 1 0.81 1.40 -14.77
N PHE A 2 1.59 2.25 -15.45
CA PHE A 2 3.00 1.98 -15.77
C PHE A 2 3.91 1.70 -14.57
N GLY A 3 3.78 2.46 -13.48
CA GLY A 3 4.62 2.28 -12.28
C GLY A 3 4.43 0.93 -11.59
N ILE A 4 3.22 0.40 -11.57
CA ILE A 4 2.93 -0.90 -10.96
C ILE A 4 3.57 -2.03 -11.78
N SER A 5 3.49 -1.95 -13.10
CA SER A 5 4.09 -2.96 -13.99
C SER A 5 5.61 -3.00 -13.89
N MET A 6 6.25 -1.85 -13.76
CA MET A 6 7.71 -1.78 -13.60
C MET A 6 8.23 -2.38 -12.30
N VAL A 7 7.46 -2.27 -11.22
CA VAL A 7 7.85 -2.81 -9.92
C VAL A 7 7.48 -4.28 -9.76
N MET A 8 6.36 -4.69 -10.37
CA MET A 8 5.81 -6.04 -10.23
C MET A 8 6.71 -7.12 -10.80
N MET A 9 7.26 -6.92 -11.99
CA MET A 9 8.11 -7.92 -12.63
C MET A 9 9.40 -8.22 -11.84
N PRO A 10 10.24 -7.23 -11.49
CA PRO A 10 11.46 -7.52 -10.75
C PRO A 10 11.21 -8.07 -9.34
N VAL A 11 10.18 -7.61 -8.64
CA VAL A 11 9.85 -8.12 -7.29
C VAL A 11 9.39 -9.57 -7.33
N THR A 12 8.54 -9.92 -8.29
CA THR A 12 8.08 -11.30 -8.45
C THR A 12 9.23 -12.22 -8.86
N THR A 13 10.07 -11.79 -9.80
CA THR A 13 11.23 -12.57 -10.27
C THR A 13 12.25 -12.77 -9.15
N SER A 14 12.55 -11.75 -8.38
CA SER A 14 13.48 -11.81 -7.25
C SER A 14 12.97 -12.76 -6.15
N GLY A 15 11.67 -12.69 -5.83
CA GLY A 15 11.04 -13.60 -4.87
C GLY A 15 11.02 -15.06 -5.34
N MET A 16 10.84 -15.29 -6.64
CA MET A 16 10.82 -16.64 -7.23
C MET A 16 12.22 -17.24 -7.30
N ASN A 17 13.24 -16.46 -7.61
CA ASN A 17 14.62 -16.93 -7.67
C ASN A 17 15.21 -17.34 -6.30
N ALA A 18 14.60 -16.90 -5.21
CA ALA A 18 14.99 -17.26 -3.86
C ALA A 18 14.43 -18.64 -3.42
N LEU A 19 13.54 -19.25 -4.21
CA LEU A 19 12.87 -20.50 -3.89
C LEU A 19 13.44 -21.66 -4.72
N PRO A 20 13.63 -22.85 -4.13
CA PRO A 20 13.98 -24.05 -4.87
C PRO A 20 12.84 -24.46 -5.83
N MET A 21 13.20 -25.07 -6.97
CA MET A 21 12.29 -25.38 -8.09
C MET A 21 11.03 -26.16 -7.69
N ASN A 22 11.12 -27.04 -6.71
CA ASN A 22 10.01 -27.86 -6.21
C ASN A 22 8.97 -27.07 -5.39
N LEU A 23 9.32 -25.86 -4.93
CA LEU A 23 8.46 -25.01 -4.12
C LEU A 23 7.93 -23.76 -4.89
N LEU A 24 8.34 -23.59 -6.14
CA LEU A 24 7.94 -22.45 -6.98
C LEU A 24 6.42 -22.31 -7.12
N SER A 25 5.72 -23.40 -7.31
CA SER A 25 4.27 -23.44 -7.46
C SER A 25 3.56 -23.02 -6.16
N HIS A 26 4.03 -23.50 -5.02
CA HIS A 26 3.52 -23.11 -3.71
C HIS A 26 3.87 -21.65 -3.35
N GLY A 27 5.09 -21.21 -3.69
CA GLY A 27 5.55 -19.84 -3.48
C GLY A 27 4.72 -18.81 -4.23
N THR A 28 4.31 -19.11 -5.46
CA THR A 28 3.43 -18.22 -6.24
C THR A 28 2.06 -18.09 -5.61
N ALA A 29 1.45 -19.18 -5.16
CA ALA A 29 0.15 -19.16 -4.50
C ALA A 29 0.19 -18.36 -3.20
N VAL A 30 1.19 -18.59 -2.36
CA VAL A 30 1.38 -17.86 -1.09
C VAL A 30 1.59 -16.37 -1.35
N ASN A 31 2.43 -16.00 -2.33
CA ASN A 31 2.69 -14.60 -2.67
C ASN A 31 1.42 -13.88 -3.14
N ASN A 32 0.63 -14.52 -4.00
CA ASN A 32 -0.63 -13.95 -4.47
C ASN A 32 -1.64 -13.78 -3.33
N THR A 33 -1.77 -14.77 -2.46
CA THR A 33 -2.66 -14.68 -1.28
C THR A 33 -2.21 -13.56 -0.34
N PHE A 34 -0.92 -13.48 -0.05
CA PHE A 34 -0.37 -12.44 0.82
C PHE A 34 -0.61 -11.02 0.26
N ARG A 35 -0.41 -10.85 -1.05
CA ARG A 35 -0.71 -9.57 -1.72
C ARG A 35 -2.18 -9.19 -1.63
N GLN A 36 -3.08 -10.15 -1.81
CA GLN A 36 -4.52 -9.92 -1.76
C GLN A 36 -4.98 -9.51 -0.35
N VAL A 37 -4.48 -10.21 0.67
CA VAL A 37 -4.76 -9.89 2.07
C VAL A 37 -4.18 -8.50 2.44
N ALA A 38 -2.92 -8.24 2.08
CA ALA A 38 -2.29 -6.94 2.34
C ALA A 38 -3.00 -5.77 1.64
N SER A 39 -3.46 -5.97 0.40
CA SER A 39 -4.25 -4.98 -0.34
C SER A 39 -5.59 -4.70 0.33
N SER A 40 -6.29 -5.73 0.78
CA SER A 40 -7.58 -5.59 1.48
C SER A 40 -7.44 -4.82 2.79
N ILE A 41 -6.44 -5.16 3.59
CA ILE A 41 -6.15 -4.46 4.85
C ILE A 41 -5.75 -3.00 4.58
N GLY A 42 -4.87 -2.76 3.61
CA GLY A 42 -4.45 -1.41 3.23
C GLY A 42 -5.62 -0.53 2.81
N THR A 43 -6.50 -1.06 1.97
CA THR A 43 -7.71 -0.34 1.53
C THR A 43 -8.65 -0.05 2.70
N ALA A 44 -8.87 -1.02 3.59
CA ALA A 44 -9.73 -0.84 4.76
C ALA A 44 -9.21 0.26 5.70
N VAL A 45 -7.89 0.31 5.93
CA VAL A 45 -7.26 1.35 6.75
C VAL A 45 -7.46 2.72 6.12
N LEU A 46 -7.19 2.87 4.81
CA LEU A 46 -7.34 4.16 4.12
C LEU A 46 -8.79 4.64 4.10
N ILE A 47 -9.75 3.75 3.86
CA ILE A 47 -11.18 4.09 3.90
C ILE A 47 -11.61 4.47 5.32
N SER A 48 -11.10 3.78 6.34
CA SER A 48 -11.39 4.11 7.73
C SER A 48 -10.89 5.50 8.10
N VAL A 49 -9.67 5.85 7.73
CA VAL A 49 -9.10 7.19 7.95
C VAL A 49 -9.92 8.23 7.22
N LEU A 50 -10.19 8.02 5.93
CA LEU A 50 -11.00 8.93 5.12
C LEU A 50 -12.37 9.19 5.77
N THR A 51 -13.06 8.11 6.16
CA THR A 51 -14.41 8.19 6.73
C THR A 51 -14.41 8.90 8.08
N ASN A 52 -13.46 8.61 8.95
CA ASN A 52 -13.40 9.23 10.27
C ASN A 52 -13.10 10.72 10.17
N VAL A 53 -12.09 11.12 9.41
CA VAL A 53 -11.74 12.54 9.22
C VAL A 53 -12.87 13.29 8.53
N THR A 54 -13.54 12.68 7.55
CA THR A 54 -14.69 13.31 6.90
C THR A 54 -15.85 13.47 7.87
N LYS A 55 -16.16 12.48 8.69
CA LYS A 55 -17.24 12.56 9.69
C LYS A 55 -16.99 13.64 10.75
N ASP A 56 -15.76 13.72 11.23
CA ASP A 56 -15.38 14.72 12.24
C ASP A 56 -15.45 16.17 11.69
N GLY A 57 -15.26 16.33 10.38
CA GLY A 57 -15.37 17.60 9.69
C GLY A 57 -16.78 17.96 9.16
N LEU A 58 -17.75 17.03 9.26
CA LEU A 58 -19.09 17.28 8.78
C LEU A 58 -19.81 18.27 9.70
N PRO A 59 -20.47 19.31 9.13
CA PRO A 59 -21.27 20.24 9.89
C PRO A 59 -22.52 19.57 10.47
N ALA A 60 -23.06 20.15 11.55
CA ALA A 60 -24.28 19.66 12.17
C ALA A 60 -25.45 19.60 11.17
N SER A 61 -26.25 18.54 11.25
CA SER A 61 -27.37 18.28 10.34
C SER A 61 -28.44 19.40 10.31
N ASP A 62 -28.47 20.26 11.32
CA ASP A 62 -29.38 21.42 11.38
C ASP A 62 -29.03 22.49 10.32
N LEU A 63 -27.76 22.60 9.90
CA LEU A 63 -27.35 23.49 8.83
C LEU A 63 -27.89 23.08 7.46
N LEU A 64 -28.23 21.80 7.28
CA LEU A 64 -28.85 21.33 6.05
C LEU A 64 -30.22 21.99 5.80
N LYS A 65 -30.95 22.31 6.86
CA LYS A 65 -32.29 22.95 6.80
C LYS A 65 -32.23 24.45 6.72
N THR A 66 -31.19 25.05 7.32
CA THR A 66 -31.10 26.53 7.47
C THR A 66 -30.26 27.15 6.35
N ALA A 67 -29.18 26.51 5.91
CA ALA A 67 -28.27 27.03 4.89
C ALA A 67 -27.68 25.94 4.03
N PRO A 68 -28.42 25.39 3.05
CA PRO A 68 -27.99 24.21 2.28
C PRO A 68 -26.73 24.44 1.44
N LEU A 69 -26.47 25.65 0.99
CA LEU A 69 -25.25 25.99 0.23
C LEU A 69 -24.02 25.96 1.13
N THR A 70 -24.09 26.55 2.32
CA THR A 70 -23.01 26.50 3.31
C THR A 70 -22.72 25.10 3.79
N TYR A 71 -23.76 24.28 3.94
CA TYR A 71 -23.59 22.86 4.28
C TYR A 71 -22.79 22.12 3.20
N ARG A 72 -23.12 22.33 1.92
CA ARG A 72 -22.38 21.71 0.80
C ARG A 72 -20.91 22.11 0.77
N ASP A 73 -20.62 23.39 0.98
CA ASP A 73 -19.24 23.88 0.99
C ASP A 73 -18.43 23.29 2.15
N GLN A 74 -19.02 23.26 3.33
CA GLN A 74 -18.37 22.64 4.51
C GLN A 74 -18.21 21.12 4.36
N ALA A 75 -19.20 20.42 3.84
CA ALA A 75 -19.12 18.99 3.58
C ALA A 75 -18.04 18.68 2.51
N THR A 76 -17.92 19.51 1.48
CA THR A 76 -16.87 19.37 0.46
C THR A 76 -15.49 19.57 1.08
N ASN A 77 -15.31 20.58 1.92
CA ASN A 77 -14.05 20.82 2.64
C ASN A 77 -13.71 19.68 3.61
N ALA A 78 -14.69 19.14 4.32
CA ALA A 78 -14.51 17.97 5.18
C ALA A 78 -14.05 16.74 4.40
N THR A 79 -14.63 16.53 3.22
CA THR A 79 -14.24 15.43 2.33
C THR A 79 -12.83 15.63 1.78
N LEU A 80 -12.46 16.85 1.38
CA LEU A 80 -11.10 17.18 0.94
C LEU A 80 -10.07 16.93 2.05
N ASN A 81 -10.36 17.32 3.28
CA ASN A 81 -9.51 17.05 4.43
C ASN A 81 -9.37 15.55 4.69
N GLY A 82 -10.45 14.77 4.52
CA GLY A 82 -10.43 13.33 4.59
C GLY A 82 -9.49 12.70 3.53
N TYR A 83 -9.55 13.19 2.30
CA TYR A 83 -8.62 12.75 1.25
C TYR A 83 -7.18 13.11 1.56
N HIS A 84 -6.91 14.33 2.03
CA HIS A 84 -5.56 14.74 2.44
C HIS A 84 -5.00 13.83 3.53
N ALA A 85 -5.79 13.50 4.54
CA ALA A 85 -5.38 12.59 5.61
C ALA A 85 -5.10 11.17 5.08
N ALA A 86 -5.96 10.64 4.21
CA ALA A 86 -5.77 9.33 3.61
C ALA A 86 -4.50 9.26 2.75
N PHE A 87 -4.24 10.28 1.92
CA PHE A 87 -3.02 10.36 1.12
C PHE A 87 -1.76 10.52 1.99
N PHE A 88 -1.85 11.27 3.08
CA PHE A 88 -0.74 11.40 4.02
C PHE A 88 -0.37 10.04 4.65
N VAL A 89 -1.37 9.28 5.11
CA VAL A 89 -1.17 7.91 5.63
C VAL A 89 -0.60 6.99 4.55
N ALA A 90 -1.12 7.04 3.32
CA ALA A 90 -0.60 6.26 2.21
C ALA A 90 0.87 6.60 1.90
N THR A 91 1.24 7.87 1.96
CA THR A 91 2.63 8.32 1.77
C THR A 91 3.55 7.77 2.85
N ILE A 92 3.13 7.78 4.12
CA ILE A 92 3.91 7.19 5.22
C ILE A 92 4.15 5.71 4.97
N PHE A 93 3.12 4.94 4.57
CA PHE A 93 3.29 3.54 4.22
C PHE A 93 4.22 3.33 3.01
N GLY A 94 4.15 4.19 2.02
CA GLY A 94 5.05 4.18 0.86
C GLY A 94 6.50 4.41 1.26
N VAL A 95 6.77 5.40 2.10
CA VAL A 95 8.12 5.69 2.62
C VAL A 95 8.65 4.55 3.48
N LEU A 96 7.82 3.96 4.33
CA LEU A 96 8.20 2.78 5.11
C LEU A 96 8.54 1.59 4.22
N GLY A 97 7.75 1.34 3.17
CA GLY A 97 8.03 0.30 2.18
C GLY A 97 9.36 0.53 1.47
N LEU A 98 9.65 1.76 1.06
CA LEU A 98 10.94 2.12 0.46
C LEU A 98 12.10 1.93 1.43
N ALA A 99 11.95 2.34 2.69
CA ALA A 99 12.97 2.17 3.71
C ALA A 99 13.29 0.69 3.96
N ILE A 100 12.28 -0.16 4.06
CA ILE A 100 12.44 -1.60 4.22
C ILE A 100 13.16 -2.20 3.00
N THR A 101 12.76 -1.82 1.80
CA THR A 101 13.39 -2.30 0.55
C THR A 101 14.86 -1.89 0.48
N PHE A 102 15.18 -0.66 0.85
CA PHE A 102 16.56 -0.17 0.87
C PHE A 102 17.42 -0.89 1.91
N PHE A 103 16.84 -1.22 3.05
CA PHE A 103 17.54 -1.94 4.12
C PHE A 103 17.78 -3.41 3.76
N LEU A 104 16.82 -4.05 3.08
CA LEU A 104 16.95 -5.42 2.58
C LEU A 104 18.00 -5.53 1.47
N ASN A 105 18.00 -4.58 0.53
CA ASN A 105 18.96 -4.58 -0.59
C ASN A 105 20.42 -4.45 -0.11
N LYS A 106 20.66 -3.82 1.03
CA LYS A 106 22.01 -3.73 1.62
C LYS A 106 22.51 -5.08 2.16
N LYS A 107 21.62 -6.05 2.44
CA LYS A 107 21.98 -7.38 2.91
C LYS A 107 22.24 -8.40 1.79
N GLU A 108 21.67 -8.18 0.60
CA GLU A 108 21.85 -9.09 -0.55
C GLU A 108 23.11 -8.80 -1.38
N ALA A 109 23.92 -7.81 -1.02
CA ALA A 109 25.22 -7.55 -1.63
C ALA A 109 26.31 -8.56 -1.17
N MET A 110 25.96 -9.70 -0.58
CA MET A 110 26.89 -10.82 -0.45
C MET A 110 26.85 -11.65 -1.73
N PRO A 111 27.99 -11.83 -2.44
CA PRO A 111 28.02 -12.63 -3.64
C PRO A 111 27.60 -14.04 -3.31
N VAL A 112 26.66 -14.59 -4.06
CA VAL A 112 26.44 -16.03 -4.16
C VAL A 112 27.77 -16.61 -4.68
N LYS A 113 28.59 -17.02 -3.75
CA LYS A 113 29.84 -17.73 -4.05
C LYS A 113 29.43 -19.03 -4.73
N GLU A 114 29.85 -19.17 -5.96
CA GLU A 114 29.81 -20.34 -6.81
C GLU A 114 29.64 -21.66 -6.07
N VAL A 115 28.44 -22.23 -6.12
CA VAL A 115 28.27 -23.66 -5.97
C VAL A 115 28.38 -24.25 -7.38
N GLY A 116 29.55 -24.12 -7.97
CA GLY A 116 29.79 -24.56 -9.33
C GLY A 116 31.20 -25.09 -9.57
N ALA A 117 31.96 -25.36 -8.52
CA ALA A 117 33.30 -25.97 -8.66
C ALA A 117 33.49 -27.05 -7.62
N MET A 118 32.76 -28.17 -7.80
CA MET A 118 33.25 -29.50 -7.36
C MET A 118 32.79 -30.53 -8.36
N LYS A 119 33.71 -30.88 -9.26
CA LYS A 119 33.80 -32.15 -9.89
C LYS A 119 34.33 -33.17 -8.91
#